data_b6aca8b44a0a4b81b9367421af426933
#
_entry.id   b6aca8b44a0a4b81b9367421af426933
#
_cell.length_a   1.000
_cell.length_b   1.000
_cell.length_c   1.000
_cell.angle_alpha   90.00
_cell.angle_beta   90.00
_cell.angle_gamma   90.00
#
_symmetry.space_group_name_H-M   'P 1'
#
loop_
_entity.id
_entity.type
_entity.pdbx_description
1 polymer ?
#
loop_
_entity_poly.entity_id
_entity_poly.type
_entity_poly.pdbx_seq_one_letter_code
_entity_poly.pdbx_strand_id
1 'polypeptide(L)'
;MGKKVLIIGSGLGSLATALRLTSKGYEVEIVEKFHRPGGRLNLIEKDGFSFDMGPSFFSMSYEFTELFKSCGVENPLKLNELNPLYAVYFEGREKPF
;
A
#
# COMPACT_ATOMS: atom_id res chain seq x y z
N MET A 1 0.16 22.49 21.98
CA MET A 1 0.24 22.69 20.52
C MET A 1 1.01 21.56 19.88
N GLY A 2 0.43 20.91 18.89
CA GLY A 2 1.08 19.87 18.12
C GLY A 2 2.24 20.41 17.29
N LYS A 3 3.29 19.61 17.14
CA LYS A 3 4.37 19.92 16.20
C LYS A 3 3.87 19.72 14.79
N LYS A 4 4.23 20.61 13.89
CA LYS A 4 3.93 20.48 12.46
C LYS A 4 5.07 19.74 11.76
N VAL A 5 4.73 18.77 10.91
CA VAL A 5 5.67 17.95 10.14
C VAL A 5 5.31 18.05 8.66
N LEU A 6 6.30 18.36 7.84
CA LEU A 6 6.19 18.32 6.38
C LEU A 6 6.87 17.06 5.85
N ILE A 7 6.14 16.28 5.07
CA ILE A 7 6.64 15.08 4.40
C ILE A 7 6.71 15.36 2.90
N ILE A 8 7.86 15.11 2.30
CA ILE A 8 8.07 15.29 0.87
C ILE A 8 7.94 13.91 0.19
N GLY A 9 6.93 13.79 -0.67
CA GLY A 9 6.56 12.56 -1.34
C GLY A 9 5.44 11.80 -0.62
N SER A 10 4.63 11.07 -1.36
CA SER A 10 3.49 10.29 -0.85
C SER A 10 3.55 8.82 -1.26
N GLY A 11 4.74 8.25 -1.24
CA GLY A 11 4.92 6.81 -1.35
C GLY A 11 4.43 6.07 -0.10
N LEU A 12 4.45 4.74 -0.12
CA LEU A 12 3.92 3.90 0.97
C LEU A 12 4.57 4.22 2.32
N GLY A 13 5.89 4.37 2.36
CA GLY A 13 6.61 4.72 3.59
C GLY A 13 6.23 6.09 4.16
N SER A 14 6.06 7.08 3.28
CA SER A 14 5.61 8.42 3.66
C SER A 14 4.20 8.41 4.23
N LEU A 15 3.28 7.68 3.60
CA LEU A 15 1.90 7.56 4.06
C LEU A 15 1.81 6.83 5.42
N ALA A 16 2.57 5.76 5.61
CA ALA A 16 2.66 5.05 6.89
C ALA A 16 3.24 5.94 8.00
N THR A 17 4.27 6.72 7.68
CA THR A 17 4.87 7.70 8.59
C THR A 17 3.87 8.78 8.97
N ALA A 18 3.16 9.34 8.00
CA ALA A 18 2.13 10.34 8.22
C ALA A 18 1.04 9.82 9.16
N LEU A 19 0.54 8.60 8.90
CA LEU A 19 -0.48 7.98 9.74
C LEU A 19 -0.01 7.82 11.19
N ARG A 20 1.21 7.34 11.41
CA ARG A 20 1.80 7.20 12.75
C ARG A 20 2.01 8.54 13.46
N LEU A 21 2.46 9.56 12.74
CA LEU A 21 2.65 10.88 13.33
C LEU A 21 1.31 11.52 13.69
N THR A 22 0.33 11.43 12.80
CA THR A 22 -1.02 11.96 13.05
C THR A 22 -1.67 11.27 14.26
N SER A 23 -1.52 9.95 14.40
CA SER A 23 -2.04 9.21 15.55
C SER A 23 -1.39 9.63 16.88
N LYS A 24 -0.22 10.26 16.82
CA LYS A 24 0.50 10.83 17.98
C LYS A 24 0.23 12.32 18.20
N GLY A 25 -0.71 12.90 17.47
CA GLY A 25 -1.12 14.29 17.61
C GLY A 25 -0.26 15.30 16.87
N TYR A 26 0.59 14.87 15.94
CA TYR A 26 1.30 15.80 15.07
C TYR A 26 0.38 16.30 13.95
N GLU A 27 0.52 17.57 13.58
CA GLU A 27 -0.05 18.11 12.36
C GLU A 27 0.86 17.72 11.18
N VAL A 28 0.34 16.96 10.21
CA VAL A 28 1.14 16.43 9.10
C VAL A 28 0.65 17.01 7.79
N GLU A 29 1.58 17.55 7.02
CA GLU A 29 1.38 18.01 5.66
C GLU A 29 2.24 17.17 4.73
N ILE A 30 1.67 16.68 3.62
CA ILE A 30 2.39 15.91 2.61
C ILE A 30 2.37 16.67 1.30
N VAL A 31 3.53 16.84 0.68
CA VAL A 31 3.68 17.41 -0.65
C VAL A 31 4.10 16.32 -1.63
N GLU A 32 3.37 16.23 -2.74
CA GLU A 32 3.58 15.23 -3.78
C GLU A 32 3.74 15.92 -5.13
N LYS A 33 4.75 15.56 -5.91
CA LYS A 33 4.97 16.14 -7.23
C LYS A 33 4.02 15.62 -8.30
N PHE A 34 3.51 14.42 -8.14
CA PHE A 34 2.54 13.83 -9.05
C PHE A 34 1.11 14.14 -8.61
N HIS A 35 0.17 14.00 -9.51
CA HIS A 35 -1.26 14.26 -9.26
C HIS A 35 -1.96 13.20 -8.38
N ARG A 36 -1.29 12.08 -8.11
CA ARG A 36 -1.77 10.98 -7.25
C ARG A 36 -0.76 10.58 -6.19
N PRO A 37 -1.23 10.29 -4.97
CA PRO A 37 -0.40 9.64 -3.96
C PRO A 37 -0.17 8.17 -4.31
N GLY A 38 0.79 7.53 -3.62
CA GLY A 38 1.03 6.10 -3.70
C GLY A 38 2.39 5.71 -4.27
N GLY A 39 3.06 6.62 -4.96
CA GLY A 39 4.37 6.34 -5.57
C GLY A 39 4.28 5.21 -6.59
N ARG A 40 5.07 4.14 -6.39
CA ARG A 40 5.05 2.95 -7.27
C ARG A 40 3.82 2.05 -7.07
N LEU A 41 3.12 2.16 -5.95
CA LEU A 41 1.81 1.56 -5.73
C LEU A 41 0.74 2.49 -6.29
N ASN A 42 0.51 2.39 -7.56
CA ASN A 42 -0.40 3.28 -8.28
C ASN A 42 -1.14 2.53 -9.37
N LEU A 43 -2.00 3.23 -10.06
CA LEU A 43 -2.75 2.66 -11.17
C LEU A 43 -2.81 3.62 -12.37
N ILE A 44 -2.96 3.05 -13.54
CA ILE A 44 -3.25 3.77 -14.79
C ILE A 44 -4.72 3.55 -15.11
N GLU A 45 -5.45 4.64 -15.30
CA GLU A 45 -6.82 4.62 -15.78
C GLU A 45 -6.88 5.20 -17.18
N LYS A 46 -7.40 4.45 -18.12
CA LYS A 46 -7.54 4.87 -19.52
C LYS A 46 -8.73 4.20 -20.16
N ASP A 47 -9.56 4.97 -20.83
CA ASP A 47 -10.72 4.51 -21.62
C ASP A 47 -11.66 3.58 -20.83
N GLY A 48 -11.88 3.85 -19.52
CA GLY A 48 -12.71 3.05 -18.64
C GLY A 48 -12.05 1.80 -18.08
N PHE A 49 -10.77 1.56 -18.38
CA PHE A 49 -9.97 0.46 -17.83
C PHE A 49 -9.02 0.95 -16.75
N SER A 50 -8.75 0.09 -15.77
CA SER A 50 -7.78 0.34 -14.70
C SER A 50 -6.71 -0.74 -14.70
N PHE A 51 -5.46 -0.32 -14.61
CA PHE A 51 -4.29 -1.21 -14.59
C PHE A 51 -3.40 -0.86 -13.41
N ASP A 52 -3.11 -1.85 -12.57
CA ASP A 52 -2.15 -1.67 -11.47
C ASP A 52 -0.73 -1.47 -12.02
N MET A 53 -0.05 -0.47 -11.47
CA MET A 53 1.34 -0.16 -11.78
C MET A 53 2.26 -0.86 -10.78
N GLY A 54 2.57 -2.11 -10.96
CA GLY A 54 3.48 -2.85 -10.12
C GLY A 54 2.80 -3.97 -9.34
N PRO A 55 2.95 -4.09 -8.02
CA PRO A 55 2.47 -5.26 -7.28
C PRO A 55 0.97 -5.46 -7.43
N SER A 56 0.56 -6.66 -7.85
CA SER A 56 -0.83 -7.06 -8.02
C SER A 56 -1.34 -7.98 -6.91
N PHE A 57 -0.46 -8.45 -6.03
CA PHE A 57 -0.83 -9.22 -4.86
C PHE A 57 -0.02 -8.80 -3.63
N PHE A 58 -0.57 -9.08 -2.45
CA PHE A 58 -0.01 -8.68 -1.17
C PHE A 58 0.78 -9.82 -0.53
N SER A 59 1.98 -9.49 -0.05
CA SER A 59 2.67 -10.28 0.95
C SER A 59 2.76 -9.50 2.26
N MET A 60 2.99 -10.20 3.37
CA MET A 60 3.15 -9.58 4.69
C MET A 60 1.97 -8.68 5.10
N SER A 61 0.75 -9.11 4.83
CA SER A 61 -0.47 -8.36 5.13
C SER A 61 -0.61 -7.99 6.61
N TYR A 62 0.02 -8.75 7.49
CA TYR A 62 0.06 -8.49 8.94
C TYR A 62 0.73 -7.16 9.29
N GLU A 63 1.71 -6.69 8.51
CA GLU A 63 2.37 -5.41 8.73
C GLU A 63 1.38 -4.23 8.54
N PHE A 64 0.51 -4.34 7.55
CA PHE A 64 -0.54 -3.34 7.33
C PHE A 64 -1.61 -3.39 8.43
N THR A 65 -2.02 -4.59 8.81
CA THR A 65 -2.98 -4.78 9.90
C THR A 65 -2.45 -4.19 11.21
N GLU A 66 -1.18 -4.43 11.53
CA GLU A 66 -0.54 -3.88 12.73
C GLU A 66 -0.39 -2.35 12.64
N LEU A 67 -0.06 -1.81 11.47
CA LEU A 67 0.01 -0.37 11.27
C LEU A 67 -1.32 0.30 11.61
N PHE A 68 -2.42 -0.15 11.01
CA PHE A 68 -3.75 0.42 11.26
C PHE A 68 -4.17 0.27 12.72
N LYS A 69 -3.96 -0.91 13.30
CA LYS A 69 -4.27 -1.19 14.70
C LYS A 69 -3.49 -0.27 15.65
N SER A 70 -2.18 -0.14 15.45
CA SER A 70 -1.32 0.71 16.30
C SER A 70 -1.65 2.20 16.20
N CYS A 71 -2.24 2.62 15.09
CA CYS A 71 -2.71 3.99 14.87
C CYS A 71 -4.16 4.23 15.28
N GLY A 72 -4.87 3.21 15.77
CA GLY A 72 -6.27 3.32 16.17
C GLY A 72 -7.22 3.56 14.99
N VAL A 73 -6.85 3.12 13.81
CA VAL A 73 -7.62 3.28 12.57
C VAL A 73 -8.16 1.92 12.13
N GLU A 74 -9.43 1.91 11.68
CA GLU A 74 -10.01 0.70 11.10
C GLU A 74 -9.25 0.32 9.82
N ASN A 75 -8.94 -0.98 9.69
CA ASN A 75 -8.26 -1.49 8.51
C ASN A 75 -9.21 -1.46 7.29
N PRO A 76 -8.96 -0.63 6.28
CA PRO A 76 -9.82 -0.51 5.11
C PRO A 76 -9.58 -1.63 4.08
N LEU A 77 -8.55 -2.45 4.26
CA LEU A 77 -8.16 -3.47 3.31
C LEU A 77 -9.02 -4.72 3.46
N LYS A 78 -9.61 -5.15 2.36
CA LYS A 78 -10.27 -6.45 2.24
C LYS A 78 -9.32 -7.39 1.52
N LEU A 79 -8.69 -8.28 2.27
CA LEU A 79 -7.70 -9.21 1.76
C LEU A 79 -8.29 -10.61 1.65
N ASN A 80 -8.03 -11.26 0.51
CA ASN A 80 -8.34 -12.66 0.30
C ASN A 80 -7.04 -13.46 0.27
N GLU A 81 -6.98 -14.50 1.08
CA GLU A 81 -5.85 -15.42 1.05
C GLU A 81 -5.88 -16.27 -0.22
N LEU A 82 -4.75 -16.34 -0.89
CA LEU A 82 -4.57 -17.17 -2.08
C LEU A 82 -3.92 -18.48 -1.71
N ASN A 83 -4.55 -19.59 -2.07
CA ASN A 83 -4.00 -20.94 -1.86
C ASN A 83 -4.34 -21.86 -3.07
N PRO A 84 -3.36 -22.22 -3.90
CA PRO A 84 -1.96 -21.79 -3.86
C PRO A 84 -1.80 -20.30 -4.23
N LEU A 85 -0.73 -19.67 -3.74
CA LEU A 85 -0.42 -18.28 -4.05
C LEU A 85 -0.16 -18.09 -5.55
N TYR A 86 0.61 -19.00 -6.13
CA TYR A 86 0.86 -19.11 -7.57
C TYR A 86 1.31 -20.53 -7.91
N ALA A 87 1.31 -20.84 -9.17
CA ALA A 87 1.80 -22.11 -9.69
C ALA A 87 2.94 -21.87 -10.69
N VAL A 88 3.98 -22.68 -10.63
CA VAL A 88 5.12 -22.58 -11.54
C VAL A 88 5.08 -23.73 -12.52
N TYR A 89 5.03 -23.41 -13.80
CA TYR A 89 5.04 -24.38 -14.91
C TYR A 89 6.39 -24.34 -15.60
N PHE A 90 6.96 -25.50 -15.79
CA PHE A 90 8.16 -25.69 -16.60
C PHE A 90 7.84 -26.47 -17.86
N GLU A 91 8.57 -26.15 -18.92
CA GLU A 91 8.50 -26.93 -20.15
C GLU A 91 8.77 -28.41 -19.88
N GLY A 92 7.95 -29.30 -20.45
CA GLY A 92 8.05 -30.76 -20.27
C GLY A 92 7.43 -31.29 -18.97
N ARG A 93 6.76 -30.48 -18.15
CA ARG A 93 6.00 -30.93 -16.99
C ARG A 93 4.49 -30.72 -17.20
N GLU A 94 3.72 -31.76 -16.92
CA GLU A 94 2.25 -31.72 -17.02
C GLU A 94 1.60 -31.02 -15.81
N LYS A 95 2.30 -30.99 -14.65
CA LYS A 95 1.77 -30.43 -13.41
C LYS A 95 2.67 -29.32 -12.89
N PRO A 96 2.11 -28.25 -12.33
CA PRO A 96 2.88 -27.20 -11.67
C PRO A 96 3.50 -27.67 -10.36
N PHE A 97 4.49 -26.90 -9.89
CA PHE A 97 4.99 -26.96 -8.52
C PHE A 97 4.08 -26.18 -7.59
#